data_b223b8ce1accabab5d32788f1ea19105
#
_entry.id   b223b8ce1accabab5d32788f1ea19105
#
_cell.length_a   1.000
_cell.length_b   1.000
_cell.length_c   1.000
_cell.angle_alpha   90.00
_cell.angle_beta   90.00
_cell.angle_gamma   90.00
#
_symmetry.space_group_name_H-M   'P 1'
#
loop_
_entity.id
_entity.type
_entity.pdbx_description
1 polymer ?
#
loop_
_entity_poly.entity_id
_entity_poly.type
_entity_poly.pdbx_seq_one_letter_code
_entity_poly.pdbx_strand_id
1 'polypeptide(L)'
;MKHSLKGKLILSYLAVALVTIAIVAMVTQFTSNQSLLDMFTDQQVAQLSESVSAYYTSNTSLDGFLEYYLNTQFSAPPQQSPDNFVQAPWRGTPRGIAGLVDASGRAILPSFEYAVGEIISAERLKEGEAVKVNGEVVAYILRDPVLKTDLKPEEQRYIQSTRLAIALAALVGMGTAVLLGVLLAGGINRPVQRLTEASAQMAQGELGKQLPITSQDELGQLTRSFNQMSADLARGDAERKRLTADITHDLSTPLQIISGYVEMLEDGEVQMTPERLGIIKTEIEHLRRLVGDLTTLSQAEAGGLDIQKSALDPVQLLETVYATYQPIAARQGVELMLEKPAQALCMVEVDEGRMLQVLKNLVENALRYTPAGGNIRLQADQDEKVRLIVADNGAGIEAEDLPYIFERFYQADKARSANRGKMGLGLAICKALTAAQGAEIEARSTGKDQGTTIVVSIACGGCAES
;
A
#
# COMPACT_ATOMS: atom_id res chain seq x y z
N MET A 1 -18.63 -8.80 -19.84
CA MET A 1 -17.71 -9.58 -18.99
C MET A 1 -16.78 -8.60 -18.31
N LYS A 2 -16.93 -8.36 -17.00
CA LYS A 2 -16.05 -7.47 -16.23
C LYS A 2 -14.63 -8.03 -16.31
N HIS A 3 -13.70 -7.26 -16.84
CA HIS A 3 -12.29 -7.62 -16.95
C HIS A 3 -11.69 -7.75 -15.54
N SER A 4 -11.78 -8.94 -14.98
CA SER A 4 -11.13 -9.27 -13.72
C SER A 4 -9.62 -9.05 -13.88
N LEU A 5 -8.99 -8.37 -12.93
CA LEU A 5 -7.53 -8.17 -12.88
C LEU A 5 -6.80 -9.53 -13.00
N LYS A 6 -7.39 -10.59 -12.42
CA LYS A 6 -6.96 -11.98 -12.56
C LYS A 6 -6.90 -12.42 -14.02
N GLY A 7 -7.95 -12.15 -14.81
CA GLY A 7 -7.98 -12.50 -16.23
C GLY A 7 -6.94 -11.73 -17.05
N LYS A 8 -6.73 -10.45 -16.75
CA LYS A 8 -5.72 -9.62 -17.44
C LYS A 8 -4.30 -10.11 -17.14
N LEU A 9 -3.99 -10.45 -15.88
CA LEU A 9 -2.69 -11.00 -15.48
C LEU A 9 -2.41 -12.35 -16.15
N ILE A 10 -3.34 -13.29 -16.09
CA ILE A 10 -3.17 -14.59 -16.76
C ILE A 10 -2.98 -14.39 -18.25
N LEU A 11 -3.77 -13.53 -18.89
CA LEU A 11 -3.66 -13.27 -20.33
C LEU A 11 -2.32 -12.63 -20.70
N SER A 12 -1.78 -11.71 -19.87
CA SER A 12 -0.48 -11.10 -20.13
C SER A 12 0.67 -12.09 -20.03
N TYR A 13 0.69 -12.97 -19.02
CA TYR A 13 1.68 -14.02 -18.89
C TYR A 13 1.59 -15.04 -20.03
N LEU A 14 0.37 -15.38 -20.44
CA LEU A 14 0.14 -16.28 -21.58
C LEU A 14 0.62 -15.65 -22.90
N ALA A 15 0.38 -14.35 -23.09
CA ALA A 15 0.87 -13.62 -24.25
C ALA A 15 2.40 -13.57 -24.31
N VAL A 16 3.07 -13.26 -23.19
CA VAL A 16 4.54 -13.26 -23.09
C VAL A 16 5.11 -14.65 -23.38
N ALA A 17 4.54 -15.71 -22.78
CA ALA A 17 4.96 -17.08 -23.03
C ALA A 17 4.81 -17.47 -24.51
N LEU A 18 3.70 -17.10 -25.14
CA LEU A 18 3.43 -17.38 -26.56
C LEU A 18 4.39 -16.66 -27.49
N VAL A 19 4.68 -15.39 -27.23
CA VAL A 19 5.67 -14.60 -27.98
C VAL A 19 7.07 -15.19 -27.84
N THR A 20 7.48 -15.56 -26.62
CA THR A 20 8.78 -16.17 -26.37
C THR A 20 8.92 -17.51 -27.10
N ILE A 21 7.90 -18.37 -27.06
CA ILE A 21 7.87 -19.63 -27.77
C ILE A 21 7.96 -19.40 -29.29
N ALA A 22 7.21 -18.45 -29.83
CA ALA A 22 7.24 -18.12 -31.25
C ALA A 22 8.62 -17.64 -31.73
N ILE A 23 9.28 -16.78 -30.93
CA ILE A 23 10.63 -16.29 -31.22
C ILE A 23 11.64 -17.45 -31.19
N VAL A 24 11.61 -18.29 -30.15
CA VAL A 24 12.53 -19.45 -30.06
C VAL A 24 12.32 -20.42 -31.23
N ALA A 25 11.06 -20.72 -31.56
CA ALA A 25 10.74 -21.58 -32.68
C ALA A 25 11.25 -21.01 -34.03
N MET A 26 11.03 -19.71 -34.25
CA MET A 26 11.47 -19.01 -35.45
C MET A 26 13.00 -18.99 -35.58
N VAL A 27 13.72 -18.63 -34.50
CA VAL A 27 15.19 -18.61 -34.49
C VAL A 27 15.75 -20.01 -34.74
N THR A 28 15.21 -21.02 -34.06
CA THR A 28 15.69 -22.41 -34.22
C THR A 28 15.40 -22.92 -35.62
N GLN A 29 14.26 -22.62 -36.21
CA GLN A 29 13.94 -23.05 -37.57
C GLN A 29 14.82 -22.35 -38.61
N PHE A 30 15.14 -21.06 -38.41
CA PHE A 30 15.98 -20.32 -39.34
C PHE A 30 17.45 -20.71 -39.25
N THR A 31 18.01 -20.87 -38.05
CA THR A 31 19.41 -21.29 -37.84
C THR A 31 19.64 -22.74 -38.15
N SER A 32 18.71 -23.64 -37.82
CA SER A 32 18.92 -25.09 -38.02
C SER A 32 18.95 -25.49 -39.50
N ASN A 33 18.09 -24.90 -40.36
CA ASN A 33 18.03 -25.31 -41.77
C ASN A 33 19.23 -24.81 -42.58
N GLN A 34 19.72 -23.59 -42.40
CA GLN A 34 20.85 -23.05 -43.13
C GLN A 34 22.19 -23.67 -42.65
N SER A 35 22.41 -23.72 -41.34
CA SER A 35 23.67 -24.19 -40.77
C SER A 35 23.92 -25.68 -41.00
N LEU A 36 22.88 -26.51 -41.08
CA LEU A 36 23.04 -27.94 -41.38
C LEU A 36 23.38 -28.17 -42.83
N LEU A 37 22.73 -27.49 -43.77
CA LEU A 37 23.04 -27.62 -45.19
C LEU A 37 24.48 -27.17 -45.51
N ASP A 38 24.90 -26.05 -44.94
CA ASP A 38 26.25 -25.52 -45.10
C ASP A 38 27.29 -26.48 -44.52
N MET A 39 27.05 -27.03 -43.32
CA MET A 39 27.95 -27.95 -42.66
C MET A 39 28.11 -29.27 -43.47
N PHE A 40 27.03 -29.83 -44.02
CA PHE A 40 27.07 -31.03 -44.83
C PHE A 40 27.78 -30.78 -46.16
N THR A 41 27.57 -29.64 -46.79
CA THR A 41 28.23 -29.25 -48.03
C THR A 41 29.73 -29.05 -47.82
N ASP A 42 30.12 -28.36 -46.76
CA ASP A 42 31.54 -28.16 -46.40
C ASP A 42 32.25 -29.46 -46.10
N GLN A 43 31.61 -30.39 -45.39
CA GLN A 43 32.17 -31.70 -45.10
C GLN A 43 32.40 -32.55 -46.39
N GLN A 44 31.42 -32.52 -47.31
CA GLN A 44 31.57 -33.24 -48.59
C GLN A 44 32.64 -32.61 -49.47
N VAL A 45 32.71 -31.29 -49.53
CA VAL A 45 33.77 -30.57 -50.29
C VAL A 45 35.15 -30.91 -49.71
N ALA A 46 35.30 -30.91 -48.39
CA ALA A 46 36.56 -31.28 -47.73
C ALA A 46 36.97 -32.72 -48.05
N GLN A 47 36.05 -33.70 -47.95
CA GLN A 47 36.32 -35.10 -48.31
C GLN A 47 36.69 -35.29 -49.77
N LEU A 48 35.98 -34.56 -50.66
CA LEU A 48 36.31 -34.63 -52.10
C LEU A 48 37.68 -34.02 -52.38
N SER A 49 37.99 -32.86 -51.75
CA SER A 49 39.34 -32.26 -51.88
C SER A 49 40.45 -33.14 -51.40
N GLU A 50 40.26 -33.83 -50.27
CA GLU A 50 41.24 -34.83 -49.75
C GLU A 50 41.39 -35.98 -50.71
N SER A 51 40.29 -36.54 -51.23
CA SER A 51 40.28 -37.65 -52.17
C SER A 51 41.01 -37.31 -53.50
N VAL A 52 40.74 -36.11 -54.01
CA VAL A 52 41.37 -35.55 -55.22
C VAL A 52 42.88 -35.39 -55.01
N SER A 53 43.29 -34.82 -53.89
CA SER A 53 44.67 -34.57 -53.54
C SER A 53 45.47 -35.94 -53.40
N ALA A 54 44.88 -36.93 -52.73
CA ALA A 54 45.45 -38.23 -52.54
C ALA A 54 45.67 -39.03 -53.91
N TYR A 55 44.60 -38.96 -54.72
CA TYR A 55 44.63 -39.60 -56.01
C TYR A 55 45.67 -38.96 -56.97
N TYR A 56 45.68 -37.60 -57.06
CA TYR A 56 46.64 -36.89 -57.93
C TYR A 56 48.09 -37.08 -57.48
N THR A 57 48.34 -37.10 -56.17
CA THR A 57 49.66 -37.35 -55.61
C THR A 57 50.20 -38.76 -56.05
N SER A 58 49.34 -39.76 -56.20
CA SER A 58 49.67 -41.12 -56.54
C SER A 58 49.76 -41.32 -58.05
N ASN A 59 48.96 -40.62 -58.88
CA ASN A 59 48.80 -40.90 -60.29
C ASN A 59 49.29 -39.75 -61.23
N THR A 60 49.63 -38.58 -60.70
CA THR A 60 50.03 -37.36 -61.42
C THR A 60 49.06 -36.88 -62.51
N SER A 61 47.87 -37.49 -62.58
CA SER A 61 46.77 -37.15 -63.47
C SER A 61 45.44 -37.44 -62.78
N LEU A 62 44.36 -36.74 -63.21
CA LEU A 62 43.01 -37.06 -62.79
C LEU A 62 42.28 -38.05 -63.72
N ASP A 63 42.93 -38.57 -64.67
CA ASP A 63 42.38 -39.61 -65.55
C ASP A 63 42.02 -40.86 -64.74
N GLY A 64 40.77 -41.33 -64.85
CA GLY A 64 40.24 -42.44 -64.03
C GLY A 64 39.82 -42.08 -62.62
N PHE A 65 39.91 -40.80 -62.18
CA PHE A 65 39.48 -40.41 -60.85
C PHE A 65 38.01 -40.73 -60.60
N LEU A 66 37.15 -40.58 -61.58
CA LEU A 66 35.74 -40.93 -61.49
C LEU A 66 35.53 -42.38 -61.03
N GLU A 67 36.21 -43.32 -61.65
CA GLU A 67 36.13 -44.76 -61.34
C GLU A 67 36.68 -45.03 -59.93
N TYR A 68 37.82 -44.43 -59.62
CA TYR A 68 38.40 -44.48 -58.27
C TYR A 68 37.48 -43.98 -57.19
N TYR A 69 36.88 -42.79 -57.37
CA TYR A 69 36.02 -42.15 -56.44
C TYR A 69 34.75 -42.98 -56.22
N LEU A 70 34.14 -43.48 -57.26
CA LEU A 70 32.95 -44.33 -57.18
C LEU A 70 33.30 -45.68 -56.46
N ASN A 71 34.36 -46.26 -56.74
CA ASN A 71 34.78 -47.51 -56.08
C ASN A 71 35.13 -47.30 -54.59
N THR A 72 35.67 -46.14 -54.23
CA THR A 72 36.04 -45.85 -52.86
C THR A 72 34.81 -45.46 -52.02
N GLN A 73 33.86 -44.68 -52.54
CA GLN A 73 32.63 -44.28 -51.87
C GLN A 73 31.59 -45.41 -51.74
N PHE A 74 31.60 -46.40 -52.70
CA PHE A 74 30.61 -47.48 -52.74
C PHE A 74 31.20 -48.85 -52.43
N SER A 75 32.43 -48.92 -51.84
CA SER A 75 33.09 -50.16 -51.46
C SER A 75 32.59 -50.83 -50.19
N ALA A 76 31.56 -50.33 -49.55
CA ALA A 76 30.81 -51.05 -48.54
C ALA A 76 29.79 -51.97 -49.23
N PRO A 77 29.75 -53.28 -48.93
CA PRO A 77 28.75 -54.14 -49.53
C PRO A 77 27.36 -53.69 -49.14
N PRO A 78 26.42 -53.65 -50.06
CA PRO A 78 25.04 -53.25 -49.73
C PRO A 78 24.46 -54.31 -48.79
N GLN A 79 24.33 -54.01 -47.50
CA GLN A 79 23.38 -54.71 -46.61
C GLN A 79 22.00 -54.52 -47.16
N GLN A 80 21.54 -55.52 -47.82
CA GLN A 80 20.17 -55.84 -48.21
C GLN A 80 19.10 -54.87 -47.88
N SER A 81 18.66 -54.08 -48.84
CA SER A 81 17.29 -53.66 -48.99
C SER A 81 16.91 -53.71 -50.47
N PRO A 82 16.10 -54.72 -50.87
CA PRO A 82 15.89 -55.03 -52.31
C PRO A 82 14.92 -54.08 -53.02
N ASP A 83 14.28 -53.14 -52.49
CA ASP A 83 13.13 -52.54 -53.15
C ASP A 83 13.00 -51.02 -53.11
N ASN A 84 14.05 -50.26 -53.51
CA ASN A 84 13.77 -48.87 -53.91
C ASN A 84 14.95 -48.18 -54.61
N PHE A 85 15.61 -48.86 -55.56
CA PHE A 85 16.38 -48.14 -56.58
C PHE A 85 15.47 -47.77 -57.72
N VAL A 86 14.93 -46.49 -57.68
CA VAL A 86 14.41 -45.86 -58.88
C VAL A 86 15.60 -45.79 -59.86
N GLN A 87 15.63 -46.68 -60.86
CA GLN A 87 16.51 -46.56 -62.01
C GLN A 87 16.21 -45.28 -62.72
N ALA A 88 17.03 -44.27 -62.49
CA ALA A 88 16.97 -43.07 -63.32
C ALA A 88 17.33 -43.46 -64.76
N PRO A 89 16.64 -42.90 -65.78
CA PRO A 89 16.71 -43.36 -67.17
C PRO A 89 18.00 -43.01 -67.89
N TRP A 90 19.07 -42.65 -67.22
CA TRP A 90 20.36 -42.39 -67.77
C TRP A 90 21.38 -43.19 -66.94
N ARG A 91 22.05 -44.09 -67.63
CA ARG A 91 23.18 -44.87 -67.15
C ARG A 91 24.25 -43.92 -66.64
N GLY A 92 24.26 -43.60 -65.35
CA GLY A 92 25.15 -42.55 -64.91
C GLY A 92 25.55 -42.62 -63.47
N THR A 93 26.68 -42.13 -63.28
CA THR A 93 27.32 -41.73 -62.03
C THR A 93 26.38 -40.97 -61.12
N PRO A 94 26.33 -41.31 -59.82
CA PRO A 94 25.56 -40.56 -58.83
C PRO A 94 25.99 -39.10 -58.83
N ARG A 95 25.04 -38.20 -58.99
CA ARG A 95 25.30 -36.75 -58.91
C ARG A 95 25.53 -36.39 -57.46
N GLY A 96 26.66 -35.72 -57.21
CA GLY A 96 27.02 -35.20 -55.87
C GLY A 96 26.54 -33.78 -55.68
N ILE A 97 26.52 -33.38 -54.41
CA ILE A 97 26.26 -31.96 -53.98
C ILE A 97 27.36 -31.03 -54.53
N ALA A 98 28.54 -31.58 -54.80
CA ALA A 98 29.65 -30.88 -55.38
C ALA A 98 30.15 -31.66 -56.60
N GLY A 99 30.38 -30.96 -57.71
CA GLY A 99 31.01 -31.49 -58.91
C GLY A 99 32.50 -31.18 -58.89
N LEU A 100 33.29 -31.96 -59.64
CA LEU A 100 34.70 -31.76 -59.77
C LEU A 100 35.04 -31.44 -61.26
N VAL A 101 35.82 -30.40 -61.44
CA VAL A 101 36.26 -29.92 -62.78
C VAL A 101 37.79 -29.86 -62.78
N ASP A 102 38.44 -30.32 -63.86
CA ASP A 102 39.89 -30.26 -63.98
C ASP A 102 40.39 -28.80 -64.21
N ALA A 103 41.70 -28.60 -64.18
CA ALA A 103 42.31 -27.30 -64.43
C ALA A 103 42.03 -26.73 -65.85
N SER A 104 41.59 -27.55 -66.80
CA SER A 104 41.21 -27.10 -68.15
C SER A 104 39.74 -26.69 -68.27
N GLY A 105 38.99 -26.90 -67.24
CA GLY A 105 37.54 -26.57 -67.18
C GLY A 105 36.63 -27.72 -67.61
N ARG A 106 37.15 -28.98 -67.71
CA ARG A 106 36.36 -30.16 -68.07
C ARG A 106 35.83 -30.84 -66.80
N ALA A 107 34.58 -31.13 -66.77
CA ALA A 107 33.93 -31.83 -65.64
C ALA A 107 34.39 -33.26 -65.53
N ILE A 108 35.00 -33.68 -64.40
CA ILE A 108 35.41 -35.03 -64.03
C ILE A 108 34.28 -35.72 -63.26
N LEU A 109 33.71 -35.09 -62.26
CA LEU A 109 32.55 -35.57 -61.58
C LEU A 109 31.30 -34.70 -61.91
N PRO A 110 30.16 -35.33 -62.20
CA PRO A 110 28.99 -34.64 -62.58
C PRO A 110 28.34 -33.94 -61.34
N SER A 111 27.69 -32.80 -61.56
CA SER A 111 26.78 -32.18 -60.62
C SER A 111 25.37 -32.15 -61.21
N PHE A 112 24.42 -31.53 -60.54
CA PHE A 112 23.08 -31.31 -61.08
C PHE A 112 23.09 -30.34 -62.26
N GLU A 113 24.13 -29.45 -62.35
CA GLU A 113 24.26 -28.46 -63.41
C GLU A 113 24.89 -29.00 -64.66
N TYR A 114 25.83 -29.97 -64.57
CA TYR A 114 26.63 -30.41 -65.70
C TYR A 114 26.95 -31.91 -65.65
N ALA A 115 27.19 -32.44 -66.84
CA ALA A 115 27.56 -33.86 -67.04
C ALA A 115 29.06 -34.03 -67.13
N VAL A 116 29.55 -35.30 -66.95
CA VAL A 116 30.98 -35.68 -67.11
C VAL A 116 31.45 -35.38 -68.54
N GLY A 117 32.60 -34.70 -68.64
CA GLY A 117 33.20 -34.30 -69.91
C GLY A 117 32.73 -32.98 -70.46
N GLU A 118 31.76 -32.34 -69.87
CA GLU A 118 31.24 -30.98 -70.23
C GLU A 118 32.28 -29.88 -69.88
N ILE A 119 32.40 -28.87 -70.73
CA ILE A 119 33.33 -27.77 -70.51
C ILE A 119 32.60 -26.66 -69.80
N ILE A 120 33.08 -26.27 -68.60
CA ILE A 120 32.48 -25.30 -67.70
C ILE A 120 33.04 -23.92 -68.02
N SER A 121 32.19 -22.87 -67.97
CA SER A 121 32.61 -21.49 -68.25
C SER A 121 33.64 -20.97 -67.21
N ALA A 122 34.55 -20.12 -67.67
CA ALA A 122 35.59 -19.54 -66.81
C ALA A 122 35.00 -18.66 -65.65
N GLU A 123 33.80 -18.15 -65.81
CA GLU A 123 33.09 -17.39 -64.76
C GLU A 123 32.62 -18.29 -63.61
N ARG A 124 32.10 -19.49 -63.97
CA ARG A 124 31.63 -20.49 -62.99
C ARG A 124 32.80 -21.15 -62.26
N LEU A 125 33.94 -21.34 -62.91
CA LEU A 125 35.18 -21.86 -62.28
C LEU A 125 35.73 -20.93 -61.19
N LYS A 126 35.52 -19.58 -61.28
CA LYS A 126 35.95 -18.66 -60.25
C LYS A 126 35.17 -18.78 -58.95
N GLU A 127 33.97 -19.36 -59.00
CA GLU A 127 33.14 -19.62 -57.82
C GLU A 127 33.51 -20.96 -57.16
N GLY A 128 34.33 -21.78 -57.80
CA GLY A 128 34.78 -23.08 -57.32
C GLY A 128 35.92 -23.00 -56.30
N GLU A 129 35.96 -23.93 -55.41
CA GLU A 129 37.05 -24.10 -54.45
C GLU A 129 38.21 -24.80 -55.15
N ALA A 130 39.38 -24.15 -55.26
CA ALA A 130 40.53 -24.69 -55.96
C ALA A 130 41.27 -25.75 -55.13
N VAL A 131 41.39 -26.96 -55.65
CA VAL A 131 42.19 -28.05 -55.06
C VAL A 131 43.63 -27.89 -55.54
N LYS A 132 44.54 -27.65 -54.58
CA LYS A 132 45.95 -27.44 -54.85
C LYS A 132 46.80 -28.68 -54.39
N VAL A 133 47.66 -29.17 -55.28
CA VAL A 133 48.62 -30.18 -54.92
C VAL A 133 50.03 -29.67 -55.31
N ASN A 134 50.96 -29.64 -54.37
CA ASN A 134 52.32 -29.11 -54.54
C ASN A 134 52.36 -27.64 -54.99
N GLY A 135 51.33 -26.86 -54.68
CA GLY A 135 51.19 -25.40 -55.03
C GLY A 135 50.53 -25.14 -56.40
N GLU A 136 50.27 -26.18 -57.20
CA GLU A 136 49.55 -26.03 -58.47
C GLU A 136 48.08 -26.39 -58.31
N VAL A 137 47.18 -25.67 -58.98
CA VAL A 137 45.75 -25.96 -59.01
C VAL A 137 45.49 -27.11 -59.96
N VAL A 138 45.06 -28.24 -59.43
CA VAL A 138 44.80 -29.48 -60.19
C VAL A 138 43.31 -29.63 -60.56
N ALA A 139 42.43 -29.12 -59.78
CA ALA A 139 40.97 -29.17 -59.98
C ALA A 139 40.23 -28.06 -59.29
N TYR A 140 38.97 -27.89 -59.62
CA TYR A 140 38.01 -27.01 -58.95
C TYR A 140 36.80 -27.81 -58.48
N ILE A 141 36.41 -27.65 -57.24
CA ILE A 141 35.18 -28.20 -56.70
C ILE A 141 34.08 -27.13 -56.80
N LEU A 142 33.04 -27.43 -57.54
CA LEU A 142 31.92 -26.53 -57.75
C LEU A 142 30.74 -27.03 -56.93
N ARG A 143 30.22 -26.15 -56.08
CA ARG A 143 28.99 -26.39 -55.30
C ARG A 143 27.78 -26.21 -56.22
N ASP A 144 26.82 -27.12 -56.12
CA ASP A 144 25.60 -27.06 -56.92
C ASP A 144 24.59 -26.08 -56.26
N PRO A 145 24.12 -25.02 -56.95
CA PRO A 145 23.21 -24.08 -56.37
C PRO A 145 21.78 -24.62 -56.19
N VAL A 146 21.43 -25.72 -56.84
CA VAL A 146 20.08 -26.30 -56.82
C VAL A 146 20.03 -27.52 -55.86
N LEU A 147 20.27 -27.26 -54.59
CA LEU A 147 20.14 -28.32 -53.58
C LEU A 147 18.66 -28.56 -53.22
N LYS A 148 17.96 -29.43 -53.96
CA LYS A 148 16.86 -30.22 -53.42
C LYS A 148 17.47 -31.54 -52.91
N THR A 149 18.12 -31.42 -51.78
CA THR A 149 18.72 -32.60 -51.15
C THR A 149 17.61 -33.40 -50.47
N ASP A 150 17.38 -34.64 -50.97
CA ASP A 150 16.67 -35.63 -50.16
C ASP A 150 17.54 -35.93 -48.94
N LEU A 151 17.18 -35.33 -47.81
CA LEU A 151 17.89 -35.51 -46.53
C LEU A 151 17.96 -37.01 -46.20
N LYS A 152 19.13 -37.50 -45.82
CA LYS A 152 19.30 -38.89 -45.38
C LYS A 152 18.35 -39.20 -44.21
N PRO A 153 17.92 -40.43 -44.04
CA PRO A 153 16.99 -40.81 -42.96
C PRO A 153 17.45 -40.41 -41.56
N GLU A 154 18.75 -40.34 -41.31
CA GLU A 154 19.36 -39.93 -40.05
C GLU A 154 19.17 -38.41 -39.79
N GLU A 155 19.31 -37.60 -40.83
CA GLU A 155 19.14 -36.16 -40.80
C GLU A 155 17.66 -35.81 -40.59
N GLN A 156 16.74 -36.55 -41.22
CA GLN A 156 15.32 -36.38 -41.00
C GLN A 156 14.92 -36.72 -39.55
N ARG A 157 15.52 -37.76 -38.94
CA ARG A 157 15.30 -38.11 -37.53
C ARG A 157 15.79 -37.01 -36.60
N TYR A 158 16.94 -36.40 -36.88
CA TYR A 158 17.48 -35.28 -36.08
C TYR A 158 16.52 -34.06 -36.10
N ILE A 159 16.06 -33.67 -37.28
CA ILE A 159 15.11 -32.56 -37.43
C ILE A 159 13.78 -32.89 -36.73
N GLN A 160 13.28 -34.11 -36.84
CA GLN A 160 12.07 -34.53 -36.14
C GLN A 160 12.25 -34.54 -34.63
N SER A 161 13.34 -35.02 -34.10
CA SER A 161 13.65 -35.03 -32.67
C SER A 161 13.77 -33.58 -32.10
N THR A 162 14.42 -32.70 -32.86
CA THR A 162 14.54 -31.27 -32.49
C THR A 162 13.17 -30.56 -32.47
N ARG A 163 12.33 -30.81 -33.48
CA ARG A 163 10.95 -30.29 -33.53
C ARG A 163 10.11 -30.81 -32.35
N LEU A 164 10.25 -32.10 -32.02
CA LEU A 164 9.53 -32.68 -30.88
C LEU A 164 10.01 -32.06 -29.55
N ALA A 165 11.32 -31.88 -29.38
CA ALA A 165 11.93 -31.30 -28.21
C ALA A 165 11.44 -29.84 -28.02
N ILE A 166 11.38 -29.04 -29.09
CA ILE A 166 10.83 -27.66 -29.06
C ILE A 166 9.37 -27.69 -28.71
N ALA A 167 8.57 -28.57 -29.29
CA ALA A 167 7.14 -28.68 -28.99
C ALA A 167 6.89 -29.05 -27.50
N LEU A 168 7.65 -29.98 -26.96
CA LEU A 168 7.59 -30.37 -25.55
C LEU A 168 8.00 -29.20 -24.62
N ALA A 169 9.13 -28.55 -24.95
CA ALA A 169 9.57 -27.35 -24.18
C ALA A 169 8.54 -26.23 -24.19
N ALA A 170 7.88 -25.98 -25.33
CA ALA A 170 6.79 -25.03 -25.47
C ALA A 170 5.59 -25.39 -24.58
N LEU A 171 5.21 -26.66 -24.56
CA LEU A 171 4.07 -27.16 -23.76
C LEU A 171 4.35 -27.03 -22.26
N VAL A 172 5.56 -27.38 -21.81
CA VAL A 172 6.00 -27.22 -20.42
C VAL A 172 6.06 -25.73 -20.04
N GLY A 173 6.64 -24.87 -20.92
CA GLY A 173 6.71 -23.43 -20.69
C GLY A 173 5.32 -22.77 -20.58
N MET A 174 4.38 -23.19 -21.42
CA MET A 174 2.99 -22.73 -21.34
C MET A 174 2.31 -23.17 -20.04
N GLY A 175 2.50 -24.43 -19.64
CA GLY A 175 1.97 -24.96 -18.38
C GLY A 175 2.50 -24.23 -17.16
N THR A 176 3.80 -23.96 -17.11
CA THR A 176 4.44 -23.19 -16.02
C THR A 176 3.98 -21.74 -15.99
N ALA A 177 3.80 -21.08 -17.14
CA ALA A 177 3.28 -19.72 -17.22
C ALA A 177 1.84 -19.60 -16.68
N VAL A 178 0.98 -20.56 -17.02
CA VAL A 178 -0.40 -20.62 -16.50
C VAL A 178 -0.40 -20.86 -14.99
N LEU A 179 0.41 -21.81 -14.51
CA LEU A 179 0.51 -22.11 -13.07
C LEU A 179 0.96 -20.88 -12.27
N LEU A 180 2.05 -20.24 -12.69
CA LEU A 180 2.56 -19.02 -12.06
C LEU A 180 1.54 -17.88 -12.11
N GLY A 181 0.87 -17.70 -13.25
CA GLY A 181 -0.19 -16.69 -13.41
C GLY A 181 -1.35 -16.92 -12.45
N VAL A 182 -1.77 -18.16 -12.21
CA VAL A 182 -2.83 -18.50 -11.25
C VAL A 182 -2.39 -18.26 -9.81
N LEU A 183 -1.16 -18.65 -9.46
CA LEU A 183 -0.60 -18.45 -8.11
C LEU A 183 -0.47 -16.96 -7.78
N LEU A 184 0.15 -16.17 -8.66
CA LEU A 184 0.32 -14.72 -8.47
C LEU A 184 -1.02 -13.97 -8.46
N ALA A 185 -1.93 -14.33 -9.37
CA ALA A 185 -3.27 -13.75 -9.38
C ALA A 185 -4.04 -14.06 -8.08
N GLY A 186 -3.84 -15.22 -7.48
CA GLY A 186 -4.42 -15.59 -6.19
C GLY A 186 -3.84 -14.79 -5.02
N GLY A 187 -2.52 -14.60 -5.02
CA GLY A 187 -1.79 -13.89 -3.97
C GLY A 187 -2.09 -12.39 -3.93
N ILE A 188 -2.26 -11.74 -5.08
CA ILE A 188 -2.45 -10.29 -5.16
C ILE A 188 -3.93 -9.92 -5.24
N ASN A 189 -4.70 -10.60 -6.08
CA ASN A 189 -6.07 -10.16 -6.40
C ASN A 189 -7.05 -10.38 -5.25
N ARG A 190 -6.90 -11.47 -4.48
CA ARG A 190 -7.80 -11.75 -3.34
C ARG A 190 -7.71 -10.71 -2.23
N PRO A 191 -6.51 -10.34 -1.71
CA PRO A 191 -6.38 -9.28 -0.72
C PRO A 191 -6.92 -7.93 -1.22
N VAL A 192 -6.61 -7.55 -2.47
CA VAL A 192 -7.09 -6.29 -3.07
C VAL A 192 -8.63 -6.27 -3.18
N GLN A 193 -9.25 -7.36 -3.60
CA GLN A 193 -10.71 -7.46 -3.65
C GLN A 193 -11.35 -7.34 -2.28
N ARG A 194 -10.80 -8.02 -1.26
CA ARG A 194 -11.28 -7.91 0.12
C ARG A 194 -11.17 -6.49 0.67
N LEU A 195 -10.05 -5.80 0.40
CA LEU A 195 -9.88 -4.40 0.77
C LEU A 195 -10.91 -3.50 0.06
N THR A 196 -11.14 -3.73 -1.23
CA THR A 196 -12.12 -2.96 -2.01
C THR A 196 -13.55 -3.18 -1.50
N GLU A 197 -13.92 -4.41 -1.22
CA GLU A 197 -15.24 -4.75 -0.67
C GLU A 197 -15.42 -4.17 0.73
N ALA A 198 -14.41 -4.30 1.60
CA ALA A 198 -14.47 -3.74 2.95
C ALA A 198 -14.52 -2.20 2.93
N SER A 199 -13.80 -1.54 2.01
CA SER A 199 -13.88 -0.09 1.82
C SER A 199 -15.28 0.34 1.33
N ALA A 200 -15.90 -0.43 0.45
CA ALA A 200 -17.27 -0.15 0.00
C ALA A 200 -18.30 -0.33 1.12
N GLN A 201 -18.12 -1.33 1.98
CA GLN A 201 -18.97 -1.54 3.17
C GLN A 201 -18.79 -0.42 4.19
N MET A 202 -17.53 0.01 4.41
CA MET A 202 -17.23 1.16 5.26
C MET A 202 -17.92 2.44 4.76
N ALA A 203 -17.94 2.68 3.45
CA ALA A 203 -18.65 3.80 2.84
C ALA A 203 -20.19 3.72 3.02
N GLN A 204 -20.74 2.53 3.25
CA GLN A 204 -22.16 2.29 3.58
C GLN A 204 -22.45 2.36 5.08
N GLY A 205 -21.43 2.68 5.92
CA GLY A 205 -21.57 2.82 7.36
C GLY A 205 -21.27 1.55 8.17
N GLU A 206 -20.81 0.47 7.55
CA GLU A 206 -20.34 -0.74 8.25
C GLU A 206 -18.90 -0.51 8.76
N LEU A 207 -18.77 0.18 9.89
CA LEU A 207 -17.49 0.54 10.49
C LEU A 207 -16.93 -0.57 11.40
N GLY A 208 -15.62 -0.54 11.67
CA GLY A 208 -14.96 -1.43 12.63
C GLY A 208 -14.62 -2.81 12.09
N LYS A 209 -14.86 -3.08 10.80
CA LYS A 209 -14.50 -4.35 10.18
C LYS A 209 -12.99 -4.49 10.05
N GLN A 210 -12.46 -5.62 10.51
CA GLN A 210 -11.05 -5.95 10.41
C GLN A 210 -10.82 -7.06 9.40
N LEU A 211 -9.79 -6.90 8.58
CA LEU A 211 -9.36 -7.88 7.61
C LEU A 211 -8.15 -8.67 8.14
N PRO A 212 -8.08 -9.99 7.86
CA PRO A 212 -6.94 -10.81 8.27
C PRO A 212 -5.67 -10.37 7.52
N ILE A 213 -4.59 -10.18 8.24
CA ILE A 213 -3.27 -9.86 7.67
C ILE A 213 -2.64 -11.17 7.21
N THR A 214 -2.66 -11.42 5.90
CA THR A 214 -2.19 -12.68 5.31
C THR A 214 -0.80 -12.59 4.69
N SER A 215 -0.20 -11.40 4.61
CA SER A 215 1.12 -11.14 4.05
C SER A 215 1.93 -10.19 4.92
N GLN A 216 3.26 -10.25 4.80
CA GLN A 216 4.18 -9.30 5.46
C GLN A 216 4.74 -8.23 4.51
N ASP A 217 4.33 -8.25 3.25
CA ASP A 217 4.67 -7.30 2.20
C ASP A 217 3.85 -6.00 2.26
N GLU A 218 3.88 -5.21 1.20
CA GLU A 218 3.14 -3.95 1.05
C GLU A 218 1.62 -4.15 1.18
N LEU A 219 1.09 -5.31 0.75
CA LEU A 219 -0.33 -5.64 0.91
C LEU A 219 -0.69 -5.89 2.37
N GLY A 220 0.21 -6.53 3.12
CA GLY A 220 0.06 -6.69 4.57
C GLY A 220 0.12 -5.36 5.31
N GLN A 221 1.00 -4.44 4.89
CA GLN A 221 1.07 -3.08 5.44
C GLN A 221 -0.21 -2.30 5.13
N LEU A 222 -0.70 -2.36 3.89
CA LEU A 222 -1.95 -1.72 3.48
C LEU A 222 -3.15 -2.25 4.29
N THR A 223 -3.19 -3.56 4.53
CA THR A 223 -4.24 -4.18 5.35
C THR A 223 -4.18 -3.69 6.81
N ARG A 224 -2.99 -3.53 7.40
CA ARG A 224 -2.82 -2.94 8.74
C ARG A 224 -3.34 -1.51 8.80
N SER A 225 -2.93 -0.68 7.84
CA SER A 225 -3.37 0.73 7.76
C SER A 225 -4.89 0.84 7.58
N PHE A 226 -5.50 -0.02 6.75
CA PHE A 226 -6.94 -0.11 6.60
C PHE A 226 -7.63 -0.49 7.92
N ASN A 227 -7.14 -1.52 8.62
CA ASN A 227 -7.70 -1.96 9.89
C ASN A 227 -7.63 -0.86 10.95
N GLN A 228 -6.51 -0.14 11.02
CA GLN A 228 -6.36 0.99 11.94
C GLN A 228 -7.37 2.09 11.61
N MET A 229 -7.46 2.51 10.36
CA MET A 229 -8.43 3.51 9.91
C MET A 229 -9.88 3.09 10.20
N SER A 230 -10.22 1.81 9.95
CA SER A 230 -11.56 1.27 10.23
C SER A 230 -11.89 1.31 11.72
N ALA A 231 -10.93 0.99 12.58
CA ALA A 231 -11.10 1.04 14.02
C ALA A 231 -11.24 2.49 14.53
N ASP A 232 -10.46 3.42 13.98
CA ASP A 232 -10.50 4.83 14.35
C ASP A 232 -11.85 5.47 13.95
N LEU A 233 -12.32 5.19 12.74
CA LEU A 233 -13.65 5.66 12.29
C LEU A 233 -14.78 5.07 13.12
N ALA A 234 -14.71 3.79 13.49
CA ALA A 234 -15.72 3.16 14.33
C ALA A 234 -15.78 3.79 15.73
N ARG A 235 -14.59 4.07 16.31
CA ARG A 235 -14.49 4.77 17.59
C ARG A 235 -15.09 6.17 17.51
N GLY A 236 -14.71 6.94 16.50
CA GLY A 236 -15.23 8.30 16.31
C GLY A 236 -16.75 8.33 16.07
N ASP A 237 -17.31 7.37 15.32
CA ASP A 237 -18.76 7.29 15.11
C ASP A 237 -19.52 6.90 16.41
N ALA A 238 -18.97 5.94 17.16
CA ALA A 238 -19.54 5.52 18.44
C ALA A 238 -19.53 6.69 19.46
N GLU A 239 -18.42 7.43 19.52
CA GLU A 239 -18.27 8.60 20.37
C GLU A 239 -19.27 9.71 19.96
N ARG A 240 -19.40 9.98 18.67
CA ARG A 240 -20.38 10.95 18.14
C ARG A 240 -21.81 10.55 18.46
N LYS A 241 -22.17 9.28 18.32
CA LYS A 241 -23.52 8.78 18.66
C LYS A 241 -23.81 8.91 20.15
N ARG A 242 -22.83 8.56 20.99
CA ARG A 242 -22.94 8.72 22.44
C ARG A 242 -23.15 10.19 22.81
N LEU A 243 -22.31 11.07 22.25
CA LEU A 243 -22.40 12.51 22.44
C LEU A 243 -23.81 13.03 22.09
N THR A 244 -24.36 12.65 20.94
CA THR A 244 -25.69 13.07 20.50
C THR A 244 -26.78 12.58 21.45
N ALA A 245 -26.66 11.33 21.92
CA ALA A 245 -27.62 10.76 22.87
C ALA A 245 -27.58 11.49 24.23
N ASP A 246 -26.38 11.77 24.75
CA ASP A 246 -26.21 12.47 26.05
C ASP A 246 -26.72 13.90 25.96
N ILE A 247 -26.44 14.67 24.88
CA ILE A 247 -26.98 16.01 24.65
C ILE A 247 -28.51 15.99 24.60
N THR A 248 -29.08 15.04 23.83
CA THR A 248 -30.52 14.94 23.67
C THR A 248 -31.20 14.66 25.00
N HIS A 249 -30.67 13.76 25.81
CA HIS A 249 -31.17 13.41 27.12
C HIS A 249 -31.19 14.65 28.05
N ASP A 250 -30.05 15.35 28.12
CA ASP A 250 -29.86 16.42 29.07
C ASP A 250 -30.59 17.76 28.68
N LEU A 251 -30.89 17.95 27.39
CA LEU A 251 -31.77 19.00 26.93
C LEU A 251 -33.26 18.65 27.14
N SER A 252 -33.65 17.39 27.00
CA SER A 252 -35.03 16.94 27.14
C SER A 252 -35.55 17.08 28.58
N THR A 253 -34.71 16.83 29.58
CA THR A 253 -35.10 16.85 30.99
C THR A 253 -35.61 18.23 31.45
N PRO A 254 -34.83 19.33 31.32
CA PRO A 254 -35.32 20.68 31.70
C PRO A 254 -36.49 21.13 30.83
N LEU A 255 -36.51 20.76 29.53
CA LEU A 255 -37.63 21.08 28.65
C LEU A 255 -38.93 20.40 29.12
N GLN A 256 -38.87 19.14 29.53
CA GLN A 256 -40.03 18.41 30.08
C GLN A 256 -40.54 19.06 31.37
N ILE A 257 -39.64 19.53 32.25
CA ILE A 257 -40.04 20.25 33.48
C ILE A 257 -40.78 21.53 33.11
N ILE A 258 -40.23 22.33 32.18
CA ILE A 258 -40.86 23.57 31.73
C ILE A 258 -42.25 23.29 31.11
N SER A 259 -42.30 22.32 30.15
CA SER A 259 -43.55 21.95 29.47
C SER A 259 -44.61 21.47 30.44
N GLY A 260 -44.22 20.58 31.40
CA GLY A 260 -45.17 20.11 32.41
C GLY A 260 -45.75 21.23 33.30
N TYR A 261 -44.94 22.21 33.68
CA TYR A 261 -45.49 23.36 34.40
C TYR A 261 -46.42 24.26 33.53
N VAL A 262 -46.09 24.41 32.25
CA VAL A 262 -46.93 25.17 31.32
C VAL A 262 -48.27 24.46 31.09
N GLU A 263 -48.25 23.14 30.84
CA GLU A 263 -49.46 22.32 30.66
C GLU A 263 -50.37 22.36 31.91
N MET A 264 -49.81 22.17 33.10
CA MET A 264 -50.58 22.25 34.36
C MET A 264 -51.18 23.64 34.58
N LEU A 265 -50.53 24.72 34.08
CA LEU A 265 -51.04 26.06 34.13
C LEU A 265 -52.16 26.30 33.10
N GLU A 266 -52.05 25.76 31.90
CA GLU A 266 -53.05 25.84 30.84
C GLU A 266 -54.33 25.08 31.22
N ASP A 267 -54.20 23.91 31.83
CA ASP A 267 -55.31 23.06 32.28
C ASP A 267 -55.98 23.60 33.55
N GLY A 268 -55.45 24.66 34.15
CA GLY A 268 -56.00 25.27 35.38
C GLY A 268 -55.76 24.41 36.64
N GLU A 269 -54.95 23.36 36.55
CA GLU A 269 -54.62 22.48 37.67
C GLU A 269 -53.80 23.19 38.75
N VAL A 270 -52.98 24.18 38.32
CA VAL A 270 -52.12 24.95 39.22
C VAL A 270 -52.20 26.47 38.91
N GLN A 271 -52.00 27.28 39.92
CA GLN A 271 -51.83 28.70 39.74
C GLN A 271 -50.38 29.12 39.61
N MET A 272 -50.06 30.13 38.84
CA MET A 272 -48.72 30.69 38.74
C MET A 272 -48.35 31.35 40.10
N THR A 273 -47.38 30.76 40.77
CA THR A 273 -46.77 31.32 41.98
C THR A 273 -45.35 31.79 41.71
N PRO A 274 -44.79 32.72 42.52
CA PRO A 274 -43.41 33.16 42.38
C PRO A 274 -42.41 31.99 42.44
N GLU A 275 -42.67 30.94 43.20
CA GLU A 275 -41.83 29.74 43.34
C GLU A 275 -41.82 28.93 42.04
N ARG A 276 -42.99 28.72 41.41
CA ARG A 276 -43.12 28.00 40.14
C ARG A 276 -42.46 28.76 38.99
N LEU A 277 -42.68 30.07 38.95
CA LEU A 277 -41.99 30.96 38.01
C LEU A 277 -40.46 30.86 38.20
N GLY A 278 -40.01 30.80 39.45
CA GLY A 278 -38.62 30.61 39.83
C GLY A 278 -38.03 29.31 39.29
N ILE A 279 -38.80 28.21 39.36
CA ILE A 279 -38.37 26.91 38.80
C ILE A 279 -38.22 27.01 37.30
N ILE A 280 -39.22 27.50 36.58
CA ILE A 280 -39.17 27.66 35.11
C ILE A 280 -37.99 28.55 34.70
N LYS A 281 -37.80 29.68 35.40
CA LYS A 281 -36.66 30.57 35.13
C LYS A 281 -35.31 29.85 35.33
N THR A 282 -35.18 29.07 36.39
CA THR A 282 -33.96 28.28 36.68
C THR A 282 -33.67 27.28 35.57
N GLU A 283 -34.68 26.56 35.06
CA GLU A 283 -34.51 25.62 33.98
C GLU A 283 -34.17 26.28 32.64
N ILE A 284 -34.75 27.47 32.36
CA ILE A 284 -34.37 28.27 31.18
C ILE A 284 -32.91 28.74 31.27
N GLU A 285 -32.46 29.21 32.44
CA GLU A 285 -31.08 29.63 32.65
C GLU A 285 -30.11 28.41 32.55
N HIS A 286 -30.57 27.25 33.00
CA HIS A 286 -29.85 26.00 32.82
C HIS A 286 -29.68 25.67 31.33
N LEU A 287 -30.77 25.62 30.54
CA LEU A 287 -30.72 25.39 29.09
C LEU A 287 -29.80 26.37 28.38
N ARG A 288 -29.88 27.65 28.73
CA ARG A 288 -29.03 28.71 28.17
C ARG A 288 -27.53 28.43 28.41
N ARG A 289 -27.16 27.99 29.63
CA ARG A 289 -25.79 27.61 29.95
C ARG A 289 -25.35 26.41 29.15
N LEU A 290 -26.21 25.37 29.06
CA LEU A 290 -25.90 24.15 28.29
C LEU A 290 -25.62 24.45 26.83
N VAL A 291 -26.46 25.28 26.19
CA VAL A 291 -26.24 25.67 24.77
C VAL A 291 -24.96 26.51 24.63
N GLY A 292 -24.68 27.41 25.58
CA GLY A 292 -23.44 28.18 25.59
C GLY A 292 -22.18 27.29 25.74
N ASP A 293 -22.25 26.32 26.62
CA ASP A 293 -21.18 25.35 26.88
C ASP A 293 -20.88 24.47 25.64
N LEU A 294 -21.95 23.96 25.01
CA LEU A 294 -21.84 23.19 23.75
C LEU A 294 -21.29 24.04 22.61
N THR A 295 -21.71 25.29 22.49
CA THR A 295 -21.22 26.23 21.47
C THR A 295 -19.71 26.46 21.67
N THR A 296 -19.31 26.76 22.92
CA THR A 296 -17.89 26.97 23.26
C THR A 296 -17.05 25.77 22.94
N LEU A 297 -17.52 24.56 23.29
CA LEU A 297 -16.82 23.30 23.03
C LEU A 297 -16.70 23.03 21.53
N SER A 298 -17.78 23.19 20.77
CA SER A 298 -17.79 23.01 19.31
C SER A 298 -16.85 23.98 18.60
N GLN A 299 -16.82 25.27 19.05
CA GLN A 299 -15.88 26.26 18.50
C GLN A 299 -14.43 25.92 18.84
N ALA A 300 -14.17 25.44 20.07
CA ALA A 300 -12.83 25.03 20.47
C ALA A 300 -12.28 23.87 19.59
N GLU A 301 -13.13 22.88 19.30
CA GLU A 301 -12.77 21.74 18.47
C GLU A 301 -12.54 22.09 17.00
N ALA A 302 -13.34 23.01 16.49
CA ALA A 302 -13.18 23.51 15.14
C ALA A 302 -11.94 24.43 14.98
N GLY A 303 -11.22 24.72 16.09
CA GLY A 303 -10.16 25.74 16.08
C GLY A 303 -10.67 27.13 15.80
N GLY A 304 -12.00 27.36 15.96
CA GLY A 304 -12.69 28.61 15.63
C GLY A 304 -12.94 29.51 16.83
N LEU A 305 -12.32 29.27 17.98
CA LEU A 305 -12.38 30.18 19.10
C LEU A 305 -11.61 31.47 18.79
N ASP A 306 -12.32 32.59 18.80
CA ASP A 306 -11.67 33.88 18.77
C ASP A 306 -11.08 34.16 20.16
N ILE A 307 -9.74 34.14 20.26
CA ILE A 307 -8.97 34.35 21.49
C ILE A 307 -8.25 35.68 21.39
N GLN A 308 -8.68 36.64 22.18
CA GLN A 308 -8.09 37.99 22.24
C GLN A 308 -7.15 38.09 23.44
N LYS A 309 -5.92 37.66 23.25
CA LYS A 309 -4.90 37.66 24.30
C LYS A 309 -4.48 39.10 24.67
N SER A 310 -4.33 39.35 25.96
CA SER A 310 -3.77 40.54 26.53
C SER A 310 -2.88 40.22 27.70
N ALA A 311 -1.92 41.10 27.99
CA ALA A 311 -1.05 40.96 29.14
C ALA A 311 -1.82 41.27 30.43
N LEU A 312 -1.97 40.28 31.31
CA LEU A 312 -2.76 40.37 32.53
C LEU A 312 -1.96 39.96 33.76
N ASP A 313 -2.26 40.57 34.89
CA ASP A 313 -1.76 40.11 36.16
C ASP A 313 -2.54 38.86 36.63
N PRO A 314 -1.89 37.72 36.81
CA PRO A 314 -2.52 36.48 37.24
C PRO A 314 -3.19 36.58 38.60
N VAL A 315 -2.73 37.47 39.49
CA VAL A 315 -3.35 37.70 40.78
C VAL A 315 -4.68 38.42 40.66
N GLN A 316 -4.81 39.40 39.74
CA GLN A 316 -6.07 40.09 39.47
C GLN A 316 -7.17 39.15 38.96
N LEU A 317 -6.80 38.15 38.16
CA LEU A 317 -7.77 37.14 37.71
C LEU A 317 -8.36 36.37 38.90
N LEU A 318 -7.51 35.95 39.84
CA LEU A 318 -7.97 35.26 41.07
C LEU A 318 -8.75 36.17 41.99
N GLU A 319 -8.37 37.44 42.15
CA GLU A 319 -9.11 38.42 42.94
C GLU A 319 -10.53 38.65 42.41
N THR A 320 -10.70 38.74 41.09
CA THR A 320 -12.01 38.88 40.43
C THR A 320 -12.91 37.68 40.74
N VAL A 321 -12.36 36.48 40.65
CA VAL A 321 -13.09 35.24 40.94
C VAL A 321 -13.38 35.14 42.44
N TYR A 322 -12.41 35.43 43.30
CA TYR A 322 -12.58 35.44 44.76
C TYR A 322 -13.71 36.36 45.17
N ALA A 323 -13.72 37.64 44.72
CA ALA A 323 -14.77 38.60 45.04
C ALA A 323 -16.16 38.15 44.62
N THR A 324 -16.25 37.43 43.47
CA THR A 324 -17.50 36.90 42.94
C THR A 324 -18.06 35.75 43.79
N TYR A 325 -17.20 34.83 44.21
CA TYR A 325 -17.63 33.56 44.81
C TYR A 325 -17.54 33.56 46.35
N GLN A 326 -16.82 34.45 46.99
CA GLN A 326 -16.73 34.51 48.45
C GLN A 326 -18.10 34.63 49.12
N PRO A 327 -19.07 35.48 48.66
CA PRO A 327 -20.40 35.53 49.28
C PRO A 327 -21.21 34.24 49.04
N ILE A 328 -20.96 33.54 47.95
CA ILE A 328 -21.63 32.26 47.61
C ILE A 328 -21.10 31.14 48.51
N ALA A 329 -19.78 31.07 48.65
CA ALA A 329 -19.09 30.10 49.50
C ALA A 329 -19.55 30.27 50.97
N ALA A 330 -19.58 31.50 51.47
CA ALA A 330 -20.04 31.82 52.84
C ALA A 330 -21.47 31.32 53.09
N ARG A 331 -22.40 31.52 52.13
CA ARG A 331 -23.78 31.01 52.24
C ARG A 331 -23.85 29.47 52.27
N GLN A 332 -22.90 28.78 51.66
CA GLN A 332 -22.83 27.33 51.67
C GLN A 332 -22.06 26.81 52.89
N GLY A 333 -21.52 27.68 53.73
CA GLY A 333 -20.70 27.29 54.88
C GLY A 333 -19.30 26.80 54.51
N VAL A 334 -18.79 27.20 53.33
CA VAL A 334 -17.46 26.85 52.84
C VAL A 334 -16.55 28.09 52.96
N GLU A 335 -15.34 27.89 53.45
CA GLU A 335 -14.35 28.94 53.55
C GLU A 335 -13.58 29.06 52.21
N LEU A 336 -13.73 30.19 51.52
CA LEU A 336 -12.94 30.52 50.31
C LEU A 336 -11.79 31.44 50.71
N MET A 337 -10.55 31.02 50.44
CA MET A 337 -9.32 31.75 50.75
C MET A 337 -8.57 32.13 49.49
N LEU A 338 -7.99 33.35 49.48
CA LEU A 338 -7.09 33.79 48.44
C LEU A 338 -5.71 33.96 49.04
N GLU A 339 -4.75 33.12 48.63
CA GLU A 339 -3.36 33.24 49.02
C GLU A 339 -2.60 34.05 47.96
N LYS A 340 -2.16 35.25 48.36
CA LYS A 340 -1.35 36.09 47.49
C LYS A 340 0.10 35.67 47.52
N PRO A 341 0.80 35.65 46.37
CA PRO A 341 2.20 35.33 46.31
C PRO A 341 3.04 36.37 47.06
N ALA A 342 4.17 35.92 47.63
CA ALA A 342 5.07 36.82 48.36
C ALA A 342 5.84 37.79 47.44
N GLN A 343 5.97 37.47 46.17
CA GLN A 343 6.62 38.28 45.16
C GLN A 343 5.70 38.49 43.97
N ALA A 344 5.88 39.60 43.24
CA ALA A 344 5.14 39.85 41.99
C ALA A 344 5.46 38.78 40.97
N LEU A 345 4.42 38.26 40.33
CA LEU A 345 4.50 37.27 39.27
C LEU A 345 4.66 37.98 37.92
N CYS A 346 5.16 37.24 36.93
CA CYS A 346 5.15 37.77 35.56
C CYS A 346 3.74 37.90 35.02
N MET A 347 3.55 38.86 34.10
CA MET A 347 2.30 39.01 33.35
C MET A 347 2.09 37.79 32.47
N VAL A 348 0.83 37.40 32.30
CA VAL A 348 0.44 36.26 31.40
C VAL A 348 -0.33 36.79 30.19
N GLU A 349 -0.05 36.23 29.02
CA GLU A 349 -0.77 36.58 27.79
C GLU A 349 -1.96 35.63 27.56
N VAL A 350 -3.10 36.00 28.03
CA VAL A 350 -4.34 35.23 27.93
C VAL A 350 -5.55 36.13 27.60
N ASP A 351 -6.65 35.51 27.13
CA ASP A 351 -7.93 36.14 27.00
C ASP A 351 -8.58 36.17 28.37
N GLU A 352 -8.84 37.41 28.89
CA GLU A 352 -9.40 37.62 30.21
C GLU A 352 -10.75 36.91 30.40
N GLY A 353 -11.66 37.10 29.46
CA GLY A 353 -13.01 36.53 29.55
C GLY A 353 -12.99 35.02 29.59
N ARG A 354 -12.16 34.41 28.74
CA ARG A 354 -11.99 32.93 28.67
C ARG A 354 -11.27 32.38 29.90
N MET A 355 -10.23 33.06 30.40
CA MET A 355 -9.54 32.61 31.61
C MET A 355 -10.43 32.75 32.85
N LEU A 356 -11.19 33.83 32.97
CA LEU A 356 -12.20 33.97 34.02
C LEU A 356 -13.29 32.89 33.92
N GLN A 357 -13.68 32.49 32.72
CA GLN A 357 -14.62 31.36 32.51
C GLN A 357 -14.03 30.06 33.05
N VAL A 358 -12.75 29.77 32.76
CA VAL A 358 -12.03 28.60 33.31
C VAL A 358 -12.04 28.64 34.83
N LEU A 359 -11.56 29.72 35.44
CA LEU A 359 -11.43 29.82 36.90
C LEU A 359 -12.81 29.75 37.60
N LYS A 360 -13.84 30.35 37.03
CA LYS A 360 -15.23 30.25 37.54
C LYS A 360 -15.72 28.81 37.54
N ASN A 361 -15.51 28.07 36.43
CA ASN A 361 -15.89 26.67 36.35
C ASN A 361 -15.14 25.80 37.37
N LEU A 362 -13.85 26.09 37.64
CA LEU A 362 -13.06 25.36 38.62
C LEU A 362 -13.57 25.65 40.05
N VAL A 363 -13.85 26.91 40.39
CA VAL A 363 -14.37 27.29 41.72
C VAL A 363 -15.79 26.74 41.93
N GLU A 364 -16.66 26.80 40.92
CA GLU A 364 -17.99 26.17 40.98
C GLU A 364 -17.92 24.68 41.22
N ASN A 365 -16.96 24.04 40.59
CA ASN A 365 -16.72 22.61 40.79
C ASN A 365 -16.23 22.31 42.22
N ALA A 366 -15.26 23.08 42.72
CA ALA A 366 -14.76 22.96 44.09
C ALA A 366 -15.91 23.19 45.11
N LEU A 367 -16.71 24.24 44.97
CA LEU A 367 -17.86 24.51 45.85
C LEU A 367 -18.91 23.40 45.87
N ARG A 368 -19.10 22.72 44.74
CA ARG A 368 -20.05 21.63 44.62
C ARG A 368 -19.63 20.38 45.41
N TYR A 369 -18.34 20.09 45.42
CA TYR A 369 -17.80 18.86 46.04
C TYR A 369 -17.20 19.07 47.41
N THR A 370 -17.17 20.33 47.90
CA THR A 370 -16.72 20.66 49.25
C THR A 370 -17.92 20.77 50.18
N PRO A 371 -18.01 19.94 51.23
CA PRO A 371 -19.10 20.03 52.20
C PRO A 371 -19.01 21.30 53.05
N ALA A 372 -20.12 21.68 53.72
CA ALA A 372 -20.10 22.73 54.70
C ALA A 372 -19.05 22.49 55.80
N GLY A 373 -18.30 23.51 56.17
CA GLY A 373 -17.11 23.40 57.05
C GLY A 373 -15.81 23.09 56.33
N GLY A 374 -15.86 22.85 54.98
CA GLY A 374 -14.66 22.67 54.16
C GLY A 374 -14.06 24.01 53.74
N ASN A 375 -12.91 23.93 53.07
CA ASN A 375 -12.21 25.10 52.55
C ASN A 375 -11.80 24.91 51.06
N ILE A 376 -11.73 26.03 50.37
CA ILE A 376 -11.23 26.15 48.99
C ILE A 376 -10.17 27.23 48.97
N ARG A 377 -9.02 26.94 48.39
CA ARG A 377 -7.88 27.82 48.29
C ARG A 377 -7.63 28.22 46.83
N LEU A 378 -7.54 29.50 46.59
CA LEU A 378 -7.10 30.10 45.34
C LEU A 378 -5.66 30.58 45.52
N GLN A 379 -4.74 30.15 44.70
CA GLN A 379 -3.33 30.52 44.81
C GLN A 379 -2.75 30.76 43.41
N ALA A 380 -1.85 31.71 43.30
CA ALA A 380 -0.98 31.86 42.16
C ALA A 380 0.49 31.70 42.60
N ASP A 381 1.24 30.91 41.89
CA ASP A 381 2.69 30.84 42.08
C ASP A 381 3.41 30.86 40.71
N GLN A 382 4.70 30.97 40.74
CA GLN A 382 5.56 30.99 39.57
C GLN A 382 6.83 30.15 39.80
N ASP A 383 7.08 29.29 38.83
CA ASP A 383 8.31 28.60 38.67
C ASP A 383 8.85 28.89 37.24
N GLU A 384 8.92 27.91 36.35
CA GLU A 384 9.13 28.14 34.91
C GLU A 384 7.91 28.75 34.23
N LYS A 385 6.71 28.39 34.69
CA LYS A 385 5.41 28.90 34.24
C LYS A 385 4.67 29.52 35.42
N VAL A 386 3.76 30.44 35.14
CA VAL A 386 2.76 30.89 36.13
C VAL A 386 1.73 29.80 36.30
N ARG A 387 1.45 29.41 37.53
CA ARG A 387 0.43 28.43 37.89
C ARG A 387 -0.71 29.12 38.65
N LEU A 388 -1.94 28.97 38.15
CA LEU A 388 -3.16 29.31 38.86
C LEU A 388 -3.73 28.04 39.46
N ILE A 389 -3.88 28.01 40.76
CA ILE A 389 -4.21 26.81 41.55
C ILE A 389 -5.56 26.99 42.23
N VAL A 390 -6.46 26.05 42.05
CA VAL A 390 -7.70 25.90 42.79
C VAL A 390 -7.64 24.58 43.54
N ALA A 391 -7.55 24.64 44.87
CA ALA A 391 -7.45 23.46 45.74
C ALA A 391 -8.63 23.43 46.71
N ASP A 392 -9.26 22.27 46.84
CA ASP A 392 -10.35 22.02 47.80
C ASP A 392 -9.99 20.85 48.72
N ASN A 393 -10.64 20.77 49.89
CA ASN A 393 -10.58 19.63 50.77
C ASN A 393 -11.88 18.78 50.76
N GLY A 394 -12.54 18.76 49.59
CA GLY A 394 -13.81 18.08 49.36
C GLY A 394 -13.69 16.57 49.15
N ALA A 395 -14.63 16.01 48.42
CA ALA A 395 -14.80 14.57 48.19
C ALA A 395 -13.62 13.88 47.53
N GLY A 396 -12.67 14.62 46.88
CA GLY A 396 -11.54 14.03 46.16
C GLY A 396 -11.97 13.24 44.91
N ILE A 397 -10.97 12.66 44.23
CA ILE A 397 -11.16 11.90 43.01
C ILE A 397 -10.38 10.59 43.12
N GLU A 398 -11.03 9.47 42.80
CA GLU A 398 -10.37 8.15 42.77
C GLU A 398 -9.30 8.15 41.66
N ALA A 399 -8.19 7.40 41.90
CA ALA A 399 -7.08 7.34 40.95
C ALA A 399 -7.48 6.80 39.57
N GLU A 400 -8.50 5.95 39.52
CA GLU A 400 -9.05 5.37 38.28
C GLU A 400 -9.83 6.41 37.46
N ASP A 401 -10.44 7.39 38.10
CA ASP A 401 -11.24 8.44 37.46
C ASP A 401 -10.38 9.62 36.97
N LEU A 402 -9.26 9.87 37.61
CA LEU A 402 -8.43 11.06 37.40
C LEU A 402 -8.02 11.29 35.92
N PRO A 403 -7.70 10.26 35.12
CA PRO A 403 -7.37 10.43 33.70
C PRO A 403 -8.56 10.90 32.86
N TYR A 404 -9.79 10.67 33.31
CA TYR A 404 -11.02 10.88 32.53
C TYR A 404 -11.81 12.10 32.91
N ILE A 405 -11.49 12.82 34.00
CA ILE A 405 -12.30 13.94 34.49
C ILE A 405 -12.38 15.13 33.53
N PHE A 406 -11.44 15.23 32.59
CA PHE A 406 -11.45 16.23 31.53
C PHE A 406 -12.13 15.74 30.24
N GLU A 407 -12.61 14.50 30.22
CA GLU A 407 -13.44 14.00 29.13
C GLU A 407 -14.84 14.55 29.23
N ARG A 408 -15.49 14.72 28.09
CA ARG A 408 -16.86 15.26 28.00
C ARG A 408 -17.84 14.29 28.63
N PHE A 409 -18.81 14.83 29.32
CA PHE A 409 -19.89 14.05 29.98
C PHE A 409 -19.37 13.04 31.00
N TYR A 410 -18.08 13.11 31.35
CA TYR A 410 -17.55 12.25 32.39
C TYR A 410 -17.99 12.73 33.78
N GLN A 411 -18.47 11.79 34.57
CA GLN A 411 -18.85 11.97 35.97
C GLN A 411 -18.38 10.77 36.77
N ALA A 412 -17.49 10.96 37.73
CA ALA A 412 -16.92 9.90 38.56
C ALA A 412 -17.98 9.17 39.41
N ASP A 413 -19.11 9.79 39.68
CA ASP A 413 -20.16 9.26 40.58
C ASP A 413 -21.51 9.22 39.87
N LYS A 414 -21.79 8.18 39.05
CA LYS A 414 -23.11 7.94 38.43
C LYS A 414 -24.22 7.61 39.43
N ALA A 415 -23.89 7.13 40.61
CA ALA A 415 -24.84 6.62 41.60
C ALA A 415 -25.33 7.73 42.57
N ARG A 416 -24.63 8.86 42.73
CA ARG A 416 -24.96 9.95 43.63
C ARG A 416 -25.50 11.21 42.96
N SER A 417 -25.58 11.24 41.63
CA SER A 417 -26.08 12.37 40.85
C SER A 417 -27.62 12.54 40.89
N ALA A 418 -28.26 12.16 42.00
CA ALA A 418 -29.60 12.68 42.33
C ALA A 418 -29.61 14.20 42.52
N ASN A 419 -28.46 14.87 42.52
CA ASN A 419 -28.34 16.32 42.47
C ASN A 419 -28.27 16.79 41.02
N ARG A 420 -29.44 17.08 40.45
CA ARG A 420 -29.71 17.65 39.14
C ARG A 420 -28.79 18.83 38.82
N GLY A 421 -28.11 18.77 37.68
CA GLY A 421 -27.79 20.01 36.99
C GLY A 421 -26.42 20.30 36.43
N LYS A 422 -25.47 19.36 36.24
CA LYS A 422 -24.31 19.61 35.37
C LYS A 422 -23.92 18.38 34.58
N MET A 423 -23.78 18.53 33.26
CA MET A 423 -23.52 17.55 32.23
C MET A 423 -22.11 16.95 32.22
N GLY A 424 -21.22 17.27 33.16
CA GLY A 424 -19.80 16.90 33.01
C GLY A 424 -19.05 17.62 31.89
N LEU A 425 -19.55 18.78 31.44
CA LEU A 425 -18.89 19.59 30.41
C LEU A 425 -17.90 20.63 30.99
N GLY A 426 -18.06 21.06 32.26
CA GLY A 426 -17.30 22.18 32.82
C GLY A 426 -15.77 21.96 32.76
N LEU A 427 -15.26 20.79 33.16
CA LEU A 427 -13.82 20.50 33.11
C LEU A 427 -13.33 20.27 31.67
N ALA A 428 -14.15 19.69 30.80
CA ALA A 428 -13.82 19.57 29.38
C ALA A 428 -13.70 20.94 28.71
N ILE A 429 -14.56 21.86 29.03
CA ILE A 429 -14.50 23.27 28.59
C ILE A 429 -13.23 23.94 29.14
N CYS A 430 -12.91 23.73 30.41
CA CYS A 430 -11.67 24.28 30.98
C CYS A 430 -10.43 23.77 30.18
N LYS A 431 -10.36 22.49 29.88
CA LYS A 431 -9.28 21.93 29.07
C LYS A 431 -9.24 22.52 27.66
N ALA A 432 -10.39 22.66 27.01
CA ALA A 432 -10.46 23.22 25.66
C ALA A 432 -10.07 24.73 25.65
N LEU A 433 -10.54 25.52 26.60
CA LEU A 433 -10.21 26.93 26.68
C LEU A 433 -8.75 27.18 27.08
N THR A 434 -8.19 26.41 27.99
CA THR A 434 -6.76 26.50 28.33
C THR A 434 -5.88 26.14 27.17
N ALA A 435 -6.17 25.01 26.47
CA ALA A 435 -5.43 24.59 25.28
C ALA A 435 -5.49 25.63 24.14
N ALA A 436 -6.67 26.25 23.90
CA ALA A 436 -6.81 27.27 22.87
C ALA A 436 -5.99 28.54 23.17
N GLN A 437 -5.65 28.79 24.43
CA GLN A 437 -4.80 29.89 24.85
C GLN A 437 -3.30 29.53 24.93
N GLY A 438 -2.95 28.26 24.70
CA GLY A 438 -1.57 27.77 24.85
C GLY A 438 -1.18 27.50 26.31
N ALA A 439 -2.16 27.33 27.20
CA ALA A 439 -1.99 26.95 28.58
C ALA A 439 -2.28 25.46 28.78
N GLU A 440 -1.81 24.91 29.90
CA GLU A 440 -2.02 23.52 30.30
C GLU A 440 -2.88 23.45 31.55
N ILE A 441 -3.71 22.42 31.68
CA ILE A 441 -4.51 22.16 32.88
C ILE A 441 -4.24 20.75 33.38
N GLU A 442 -4.04 20.61 34.68
CA GLU A 442 -3.77 19.34 35.36
C GLU A 442 -4.62 19.23 36.63
N ALA A 443 -5.04 18.03 36.97
CA ALA A 443 -5.73 17.77 38.22
C ALA A 443 -4.91 16.75 39.06
N ARG A 444 -4.89 16.95 40.35
CA ARG A 444 -4.25 16.09 41.32
C ARG A 444 -5.22 15.83 42.48
N SER A 445 -5.35 14.56 42.85
CA SER A 445 -6.05 14.12 44.03
C SER A 445 -5.36 12.88 44.60
N THR A 446 -5.29 12.75 45.89
CA THR A 446 -4.69 11.58 46.56
C THR A 446 -5.71 10.49 46.85
N GLY A 447 -6.95 10.68 46.44
CA GLY A 447 -8.05 9.72 46.57
C GLY A 447 -9.29 10.33 47.16
N LYS A 448 -10.25 9.47 47.46
CA LYS A 448 -11.55 9.86 48.01
C LYS A 448 -11.39 10.56 49.36
N ASP A 449 -12.19 11.59 49.57
CA ASP A 449 -12.23 12.44 50.78
C ASP A 449 -10.91 13.16 51.13
N GLN A 450 -9.99 13.25 50.14
CA GLN A 450 -8.68 13.91 50.29
C GLN A 450 -8.61 15.25 49.54
N GLY A 451 -9.73 15.71 48.97
CA GLY A 451 -9.78 16.92 48.17
C GLY A 451 -9.18 16.82 46.79
N THR A 452 -9.27 17.90 46.04
CA THR A 452 -8.76 17.99 44.64
C THR A 452 -8.00 19.30 44.49
N THR A 453 -6.91 19.22 43.74
CA THR A 453 -6.13 20.39 43.32
C THR A 453 -6.09 20.44 41.82
N ILE A 454 -6.59 21.53 41.20
CA ILE A 454 -6.52 21.77 39.77
C ILE A 454 -5.54 22.92 39.53
N VAL A 455 -4.58 22.70 38.61
CA VAL A 455 -3.52 23.65 38.29
C VAL A 455 -3.64 24.03 36.81
N VAL A 456 -3.69 25.34 36.55
CA VAL A 456 -3.59 25.88 35.18
C VAL A 456 -2.23 26.56 35.05
N SER A 457 -1.41 26.02 34.14
CA SER A 457 -0.04 26.48 33.88
C SER A 457 0.01 27.32 32.60
N ILE A 458 0.53 28.52 32.70
CA ILE A 458 0.56 29.53 31.63
C ILE A 458 2.00 30.00 31.45
N ALA A 459 2.47 30.10 30.20
CA ALA A 459 3.80 30.66 29.94
C ALA A 459 3.87 32.16 30.35
N CYS A 460 5.02 32.60 30.85
CA CYS A 460 5.26 34.00 31.14
C CYS A 460 5.17 34.85 29.85
N GLY A 461 4.34 35.89 29.87
CA GLY A 461 4.32 36.87 28.78
C GLY A 461 5.57 37.75 28.91
N GLY A 462 6.51 37.60 28.00
CA GLY A 462 7.72 38.45 27.98
C GLY A 462 9.08 37.71 28.01
N CYS A 463 9.11 36.39 28.17
CA CYS A 463 10.31 35.60 27.85
C CYS A 463 10.20 35.04 26.43
N ALA A 464 10.13 35.94 25.42
CA ALA A 464 10.54 35.55 24.08
C ALA A 464 12.05 35.26 24.13
N GLU A 465 12.41 34.03 23.76
CA GLU A 465 13.77 33.62 23.56
C GLU A 465 14.57 34.71 22.82
N SER A 466 15.59 35.26 23.47
CA SER A 466 16.63 36.08 22.84
C SER A 466 17.74 35.17 22.28
#